data_2f202a39d6c4f67db7bbc60e2e0e571f
#
_entry.id   2f202a39d6c4f67db7bbc60e2e0e571f
#
_cell.length_a   1.000
_cell.length_b   1.000
_cell.length_c   1.000
_cell.angle_alpha   90.00
_cell.angle_beta   90.00
_cell.angle_gamma   90.00
#
_symmetry.space_group_name_H-M   'P 1'
#
loop_
_entity.id
_entity.type
_entity.pdbx_description
1 polymer ?
#
loop_
_entity_poly.entity_id
_entity_poly.type
_entity_poly.pdbx_seq_one_letter_code
_entity_poly.pdbx_strand_id
1 'polypeptide(L)'
;MSAPRIGIFIIAYNAVNHLNKTISRIPPEVYEQVEEIFVIDDCSQDNSYYAALGYKSEFNIQKLTVHRNHKNQGYGGNQKVGYQYAIDRGLDIVALVHGDGQYAPEALPVLLEPLIKGEAEMVFGSRMATPGAARRGGMPMYKFLGNRILTTVQNRLSGLKLSEYHSGYRLYSVDALKRIPFESFTNTWHFDTQIILAMAERDFRIVERAIPTYYGDEICHVNGIPYAFHCLATTYQYYRNR
;
A
#
# COMPACT_ATOMS: atom_id res chain seq x y z
N MET A 1 17.22 5.70 21.72
CA MET A 1 16.91 6.11 20.32
C MET A 1 15.61 6.92 20.38
N SER A 2 15.49 7.98 19.58
CA SER A 2 14.23 8.72 19.44
C SER A 2 13.16 7.83 18.83
N ALA A 3 11.89 8.10 19.13
CA ALA A 3 10.79 7.41 18.47
C ALA A 3 10.86 7.67 16.95
N PRO A 4 10.52 6.69 16.08
CA PRO A 4 10.55 6.88 14.65
C PRO A 4 9.48 7.88 14.20
N ARG A 5 9.81 8.68 13.19
CA ARG A 5 8.91 9.63 12.53
C ARG A 5 8.07 8.85 11.51
N ILE A 6 6.79 8.70 11.79
CA ILE A 6 5.87 7.88 11.00
C ILE A 6 4.93 8.76 10.19
N GLY A 7 4.81 8.49 8.89
CA GLY A 7 3.81 9.09 8.02
C GLY A 7 2.77 8.08 7.54
N ILE A 8 1.49 8.47 7.56
CA ILE A 8 0.45 7.70 6.88
C ILE A 8 0.20 8.36 5.53
N PHE A 9 0.50 7.65 4.46
CA PHE A 9 0.23 8.05 3.09
C PHE A 9 -1.11 7.47 2.63
N ILE A 10 -2.08 8.33 2.32
CA ILE A 10 -3.36 7.91 1.76
C ILE A 10 -3.36 8.22 0.26
N ILE A 11 -3.31 7.15 -0.55
CA ILE A 11 -3.43 7.27 -2.00
C ILE A 11 -4.91 7.40 -2.39
N ALA A 12 -5.25 8.41 -3.19
CA ALA A 12 -6.64 8.68 -3.58
C ALA A 12 -6.78 8.94 -5.09
N TYR A 13 -7.81 8.32 -5.68
CA TYR A 13 -8.30 8.63 -7.02
C TYR A 13 -9.78 8.30 -7.13
N ASN A 14 -10.62 9.30 -7.40
CA ASN A 14 -12.07 9.20 -7.45
C ASN A 14 -12.66 8.48 -6.20
N ALA A 15 -12.25 8.94 -5.02
CA ALA A 15 -12.54 8.32 -3.73
C ALA A 15 -13.46 9.17 -2.83
N VAL A 16 -14.20 10.14 -3.38
CA VAL A 16 -14.99 11.13 -2.61
C VAL A 16 -15.93 10.49 -1.58
N ASN A 17 -16.51 9.33 -1.90
CA ASN A 17 -17.46 8.63 -1.02
C ASN A 17 -16.82 7.88 0.14
N HIS A 18 -15.51 7.66 0.12
CA HIS A 18 -14.80 6.77 1.05
C HIS A 18 -13.66 7.46 1.80
N LEU A 19 -13.05 8.48 1.21
CA LEU A 19 -11.80 9.08 1.69
C LEU A 19 -11.92 9.61 3.13
N ASN A 20 -12.95 10.39 3.43
CA ASN A 20 -13.15 10.94 4.76
C ASN A 20 -13.40 9.84 5.80
N LYS A 21 -14.17 8.81 5.42
CA LYS A 21 -14.39 7.64 6.28
C LYS A 21 -13.11 6.85 6.51
N THR A 22 -12.23 6.75 5.52
CA THR A 22 -10.93 6.11 5.67
C THR A 22 -10.05 6.88 6.66
N ILE A 23 -10.01 8.22 6.56
CA ILE A 23 -9.26 9.07 7.49
C ILE A 23 -9.79 8.93 8.92
N SER A 24 -11.13 8.97 9.11
CA SER A 24 -11.76 8.89 10.42
C SER A 24 -11.58 7.54 11.13
N ARG A 25 -11.25 6.49 10.40
CA ARG A 25 -11.03 5.13 10.93
C ARG A 25 -9.58 4.86 11.35
N ILE A 26 -8.67 5.82 11.18
CA ILE A 26 -7.31 5.70 11.71
C ILE A 26 -7.41 5.65 13.23
N PRO A 27 -6.89 4.58 13.89
CA PRO A 27 -7.00 4.44 15.34
C PRO A 27 -6.39 5.61 16.09
N PRO A 28 -7.03 6.09 17.20
CA PRO A 28 -6.51 7.21 17.99
C PRO A 28 -5.05 7.01 18.45
N GLU A 29 -4.70 5.81 18.88
CA GLU A 29 -3.34 5.47 19.30
C GLU A 29 -2.31 5.59 18.15
N VAL A 30 -2.74 5.34 16.92
CA VAL A 30 -1.89 5.55 15.73
C VAL A 30 -1.81 7.05 15.42
N TYR A 31 -2.94 7.77 15.49
CA TYR A 31 -2.96 9.22 15.28
C TYR A 31 -2.02 9.96 16.24
N GLU A 32 -1.99 9.57 17.51
CA GLU A 32 -1.08 10.14 18.50
C GLU A 32 0.40 9.90 18.12
N GLN A 33 0.70 8.72 17.61
CA GLN A 33 2.05 8.24 17.34
C GLN A 33 2.64 8.77 16.04
N VAL A 34 1.80 9.04 15.01
CA VAL A 34 2.29 9.50 13.72
C VAL A 34 2.63 10.99 13.72
N GLU A 35 3.60 11.36 12.92
CA GLU A 35 3.97 12.75 12.71
C GLU A 35 2.99 13.44 11.75
N GLU A 36 2.61 12.76 10.67
CA GLU A 36 1.79 13.33 9.62
C GLU A 36 0.90 12.26 8.97
N ILE A 37 -0.30 12.65 8.57
CA ILE A 37 -1.16 11.94 7.63
C ILE A 37 -1.18 12.79 6.36
N PHE A 38 -0.84 12.21 5.22
CA PHE A 38 -0.87 12.96 3.97
C PHE A 38 -1.65 12.21 2.89
N VAL A 39 -2.59 12.92 2.29
CA VAL A 39 -3.38 12.46 1.16
C VAL A 39 -2.73 12.97 -0.13
N ILE A 40 -2.55 12.08 -1.12
CA ILE A 40 -2.19 12.52 -2.47
C ILE A 40 -3.28 12.06 -3.43
N ASP A 41 -4.05 13.05 -3.87
CA ASP A 41 -5.09 12.90 -4.88
C ASP A 41 -4.47 12.85 -6.28
N ASP A 42 -4.68 11.77 -7.01
CA ASP A 42 -4.10 11.56 -8.34
C ASP A 42 -4.88 12.24 -9.46
N CYS A 43 -5.15 13.54 -9.28
CA CYS A 43 -5.92 14.35 -10.22
C CYS A 43 -7.33 13.78 -10.45
N SER A 44 -8.05 13.50 -9.36
CA SER A 44 -9.42 13.00 -9.40
C SER A 44 -10.34 13.90 -10.22
N GLN A 45 -11.29 13.27 -10.92
CA GLN A 45 -12.34 13.95 -11.66
C GLN A 45 -13.57 14.25 -10.79
N ASP A 46 -13.67 13.61 -9.65
CA ASP A 46 -14.65 13.90 -8.61
C ASP A 46 -14.14 14.94 -7.60
N ASN A 47 -14.88 15.16 -6.53
CA ASN A 47 -14.52 16.13 -5.49
C ASN A 47 -13.62 15.55 -4.38
N SER A 48 -12.90 14.45 -4.59
CA SER A 48 -12.06 13.80 -3.57
C SER A 48 -11.10 14.76 -2.87
N TYR A 49 -10.38 15.57 -3.64
CA TYR A 49 -9.45 16.57 -3.11
C TYR A 49 -10.12 17.58 -2.19
N TYR A 50 -11.23 18.16 -2.65
CA TYR A 50 -11.96 19.17 -1.89
C TYR A 50 -12.67 18.57 -0.67
N ALA A 51 -13.16 17.34 -0.76
CA ALA A 51 -13.73 16.63 0.37
C ALA A 51 -12.71 16.42 1.49
N ALA A 52 -11.48 16.03 1.15
CA ALA A 52 -10.40 15.88 2.14
C ALA A 52 -10.01 17.23 2.79
N LEU A 53 -9.93 18.30 2.00
CA LEU A 53 -9.67 19.66 2.53
C LEU A 53 -10.80 20.13 3.45
N GLY A 54 -12.06 19.92 3.06
CA GLY A 54 -13.23 20.25 3.86
C GLY A 54 -13.22 19.49 5.19
N TYR A 55 -12.95 18.18 5.14
CA TYR A 55 -12.85 17.32 6.31
C TYR A 55 -11.74 17.78 7.28
N LYS A 56 -10.54 18.08 6.73
CA LYS A 56 -9.45 18.68 7.52
C LYS A 56 -9.88 19.93 8.26
N SER A 57 -10.58 20.84 7.56
CA SER A 57 -11.01 22.13 8.12
C SER A 57 -12.11 21.95 9.15
N GLU A 58 -13.12 21.13 8.86
CA GLU A 58 -14.28 20.90 9.74
C GLU A 58 -13.87 20.29 11.08
N PHE A 59 -12.97 19.29 11.05
CA PHE A 59 -12.51 18.58 12.25
C PHE A 59 -11.18 19.10 12.79
N ASN A 60 -10.65 20.19 12.23
CA ASN A 60 -9.38 20.82 12.66
C ASN A 60 -8.22 19.81 12.77
N ILE A 61 -8.05 18.93 11.79
CA ILE A 61 -7.07 17.84 11.83
C ILE A 61 -5.68 18.40 11.47
N GLN A 62 -4.91 18.76 12.50
CA GLN A 62 -3.61 19.44 12.35
C GLN A 62 -2.57 18.57 11.61
N LYS A 63 -2.56 17.26 11.85
CA LYS A 63 -1.62 16.33 11.24
C LYS A 63 -1.97 15.93 9.80
N LEU A 64 -3.10 16.40 9.24
CA LEU A 64 -3.54 16.06 7.90
C LEU A 64 -3.02 17.07 6.87
N THR A 65 -2.29 16.61 5.88
CA THR A 65 -1.88 17.35 4.68
C THR A 65 -2.58 16.78 3.45
N VAL A 66 -3.04 17.63 2.55
CA VAL A 66 -3.75 17.20 1.33
C VAL A 66 -3.07 17.81 0.12
N HIS A 67 -2.56 16.94 -0.76
CA HIS A 67 -1.94 17.30 -2.03
C HIS A 67 -2.77 16.79 -3.20
N ARG A 68 -2.61 17.43 -4.35
CA ARG A 68 -3.19 17.01 -5.61
C ARG A 68 -2.13 17.03 -6.72
N ASN A 69 -2.02 15.92 -7.45
CA ASN A 69 -1.17 15.85 -8.63
C ASN A 69 -1.73 16.75 -9.75
N HIS A 70 -0.85 17.38 -10.51
CA HIS A 70 -1.26 18.22 -11.65
C HIS A 70 -1.91 17.41 -12.79
N LYS A 71 -1.57 16.11 -12.88
CA LYS A 71 -2.14 15.15 -13.83
C LYS A 71 -2.17 13.77 -13.18
N ASN A 72 -3.02 12.89 -13.66
CA ASN A 72 -3.05 11.49 -13.22
C ASN A 72 -1.72 10.82 -13.54
N GLN A 73 -1.06 10.29 -12.51
CA GLN A 73 0.23 9.59 -12.60
C GLN A 73 0.05 8.07 -12.73
N GLY A 74 -1.15 7.58 -12.49
CA GLY A 74 -1.45 6.15 -12.34
C GLY A 74 -1.06 5.61 -10.96
N TYR A 75 -1.51 4.41 -10.67
CA TYR A 75 -1.39 3.80 -9.33
C TYR A 75 0.05 3.76 -8.80
N GLY A 76 0.98 3.22 -9.58
CA GLY A 76 2.40 3.19 -9.21
C GLY A 76 3.04 4.58 -9.23
N GLY A 77 2.63 5.43 -10.18
CA GLY A 77 3.11 6.81 -10.28
C GLY A 77 2.74 7.64 -9.05
N ASN A 78 1.50 7.53 -8.57
CA ASN A 78 1.07 8.23 -7.35
C ASN A 78 1.78 7.68 -6.10
N GLN A 79 2.06 6.38 -6.04
CA GLN A 79 2.89 5.82 -4.95
C GLN A 79 4.31 6.41 -4.94
N LYS A 80 4.94 6.56 -6.13
CA LYS A 80 6.26 7.20 -6.23
C LYS A 80 6.26 8.62 -5.67
N VAL A 81 5.23 9.41 -5.99
CA VAL A 81 5.06 10.76 -5.45
C VAL A 81 4.98 10.71 -3.91
N GLY A 82 4.19 9.79 -3.36
CA GLY A 82 4.04 9.65 -1.91
C GLY A 82 5.31 9.18 -1.21
N TYR A 83 6.04 8.25 -1.81
CA TYR A 83 7.32 7.79 -1.23
C TYR A 83 8.40 8.86 -1.32
N GLN A 84 8.48 9.59 -2.42
CA GLN A 84 9.39 10.73 -2.52
C GLN A 84 9.04 11.82 -1.49
N TYR A 85 7.75 12.13 -1.32
CA TYR A 85 7.29 13.05 -0.27
C TYR A 85 7.74 12.59 1.11
N ALA A 86 7.60 11.31 1.45
CA ALA A 86 8.05 10.77 2.72
C ALA A 86 9.57 10.91 2.92
N ILE A 87 10.36 10.69 1.86
CA ILE A 87 11.81 10.90 1.84
C ILE A 87 12.16 12.37 2.11
N ASP A 88 11.53 13.29 1.40
CA ASP A 88 11.80 14.74 1.48
C ASP A 88 11.41 15.32 2.86
N ARG A 89 10.37 14.75 3.47
CA ARG A 89 9.93 15.07 4.85
C ARG A 89 10.85 14.49 5.91
N GLY A 90 11.78 13.60 5.55
CA GLY A 90 12.67 12.92 6.48
C GLY A 90 11.94 11.99 7.43
N LEU A 91 10.85 11.35 6.98
CA LEU A 91 10.18 10.32 7.74
C LEU A 91 11.04 9.06 7.83
N ASP A 92 10.83 8.25 8.87
CA ASP A 92 11.51 6.97 9.06
C ASP A 92 10.67 5.80 8.53
N ILE A 93 9.33 5.92 8.66
CA ILE A 93 8.36 4.91 8.24
C ILE A 93 7.26 5.58 7.43
N VAL A 94 6.84 4.95 6.33
CA VAL A 94 5.67 5.34 5.56
C VAL A 94 4.68 4.18 5.46
N ALA A 95 3.43 4.42 5.83
CA ALA A 95 2.33 3.46 5.75
C ALA A 95 1.37 3.87 4.64
N LEU A 96 1.29 3.07 3.56
CA LEU A 96 0.37 3.28 2.46
C LEU A 96 -1.02 2.72 2.81
N VAL A 97 -2.02 3.58 2.78
CA VAL A 97 -3.45 3.27 2.96
C VAL A 97 -4.22 3.70 1.71
N HIS A 98 -5.19 2.91 1.29
CA HIS A 98 -6.02 3.26 0.13
C HIS A 98 -7.23 4.11 0.55
N GLY A 99 -7.45 5.22 -0.14
CA GLY A 99 -8.55 6.15 0.13
C GLY A 99 -9.94 5.63 -0.25
N ASP A 100 -10.02 4.50 -0.98
CA ASP A 100 -11.26 3.82 -1.34
C ASP A 100 -11.91 3.01 -0.20
N GLY A 101 -11.21 2.91 0.94
CA GLY A 101 -11.68 2.19 2.12
C GLY A 101 -11.61 0.66 2.04
N GLN A 102 -11.01 0.11 0.98
CA GLN A 102 -10.89 -1.34 0.77
C GLN A 102 -10.07 -2.02 1.89
N TYR A 103 -9.06 -1.33 2.40
CA TYR A 103 -8.23 -1.82 3.50
C TYR A 103 -8.62 -1.16 4.82
N ALA A 104 -8.60 -1.94 5.90
CA ALA A 104 -8.99 -1.49 7.22
C ALA A 104 -7.86 -0.66 7.88
N PRO A 105 -8.01 0.67 8.08
CA PRO A 105 -7.02 1.47 8.82
C PRO A 105 -6.78 0.96 10.23
N GLU A 106 -7.74 0.25 10.81
CA GLU A 106 -7.67 -0.39 12.12
C GLU A 106 -6.56 -1.46 12.22
N ALA A 107 -6.03 -1.93 11.08
CA ALA A 107 -4.90 -2.85 11.07
C ALA A 107 -3.53 -2.16 11.18
N LEU A 108 -3.48 -0.81 11.14
CA LEU A 108 -2.23 -0.06 11.22
C LEU A 108 -1.36 -0.43 12.43
N PRO A 109 -1.89 -0.57 13.66
CA PRO A 109 -1.05 -0.91 14.82
C PRO A 109 -0.24 -2.20 14.62
N VAL A 110 -0.89 -3.26 14.14
CA VAL A 110 -0.25 -4.56 13.93
C VAL A 110 0.71 -4.56 12.73
N LEU A 111 0.47 -3.69 11.74
CA LEU A 111 1.33 -3.54 10.57
C LEU A 111 2.56 -2.66 10.86
N LEU A 112 2.43 -1.64 11.70
CA LEU A 112 3.52 -0.75 12.08
C LEU A 112 4.52 -1.42 13.03
N GLU A 113 4.06 -2.32 13.89
CA GLU A 113 4.85 -2.94 14.95
C GLU A 113 6.22 -3.49 14.49
N PRO A 114 6.34 -4.31 13.41
CA PRO A 114 7.63 -4.86 13.01
C PRO A 114 8.60 -3.78 12.51
N LEU A 115 8.11 -2.71 11.87
CA LEU A 115 8.95 -1.59 11.42
C LEU A 115 9.45 -0.76 12.61
N ILE A 116 8.58 -0.46 13.56
CA ILE A 116 8.94 0.30 14.78
C ILE A 116 9.98 -0.46 15.59
N LYS A 117 9.88 -1.80 15.68
CA LYS A 117 10.85 -2.66 16.36
C LYS A 117 12.14 -2.89 15.56
N GLY A 118 12.22 -2.43 14.32
CA GLY A 118 13.36 -2.71 13.44
C GLY A 118 13.48 -4.19 13.07
N GLU A 119 12.37 -4.94 13.05
CA GLU A 119 12.31 -6.35 12.70
C GLU A 119 12.08 -6.56 11.19
N ALA A 120 11.66 -5.52 10.46
CA ALA A 120 11.38 -5.56 9.03
C ALA A 120 11.72 -4.23 8.36
N GLU A 121 12.03 -4.27 7.07
CA GLU A 121 12.14 -3.10 6.19
C GLU A 121 10.87 -2.90 5.36
N MET A 122 10.10 -3.97 5.16
CA MET A 122 8.79 -3.92 4.51
C MET A 122 7.81 -4.79 5.27
N VAL A 123 6.62 -4.24 5.51
CA VAL A 123 5.47 -4.99 6.06
C VAL A 123 4.30 -4.82 5.12
N PHE A 124 3.55 -5.87 4.88
CA PHE A 124 2.28 -5.73 4.17
C PHE A 124 1.17 -6.59 4.76
N GLY A 125 -0.04 -6.08 4.63
CA GLY A 125 -1.24 -6.75 5.06
C GLY A 125 -1.66 -7.81 4.05
N SER A 126 -1.71 -9.08 4.46
CA SER A 126 -2.16 -10.17 3.61
C SER A 126 -3.57 -10.62 3.97
N ARG A 127 -4.43 -10.67 2.94
CA ARG A 127 -5.78 -11.24 3.02
C ARG A 127 -5.75 -12.76 2.99
N MET A 128 -4.62 -13.33 2.56
CA MET A 128 -4.44 -14.77 2.34
C MET A 128 -3.66 -15.45 3.47
N ALA A 129 -3.07 -14.68 4.40
CA ALA A 129 -2.26 -15.21 5.51
C ALA A 129 -3.07 -16.09 6.47
N THR A 130 -4.35 -15.80 6.67
CA THR A 130 -5.23 -16.65 7.47
C THR A 130 -6.07 -17.54 6.55
N PRO A 131 -5.96 -18.88 6.67
CA PRO A 131 -6.74 -19.81 5.84
C PRO A 131 -8.24 -19.52 5.86
N GLY A 132 -8.81 -19.37 4.67
CA GLY A 132 -10.25 -19.14 4.48
C GLY A 132 -10.75 -17.73 4.80
N ALA A 133 -9.93 -16.85 5.42
CA ALA A 133 -10.35 -15.49 5.77
C ALA A 133 -10.77 -14.68 4.54
N ALA A 134 -10.02 -14.74 3.46
CA ALA A 134 -10.34 -14.04 2.22
C ALA A 134 -11.73 -14.42 1.67
N ARG A 135 -12.06 -15.72 1.71
CA ARG A 135 -13.37 -16.21 1.25
C ARG A 135 -14.51 -15.78 2.18
N ARG A 136 -14.30 -15.88 3.50
CA ARG A 136 -15.27 -15.36 4.49
C ARG A 136 -15.49 -13.85 4.36
N GLY A 137 -14.46 -13.10 3.96
CA GLY A 137 -14.52 -11.66 3.70
C GLY A 137 -15.10 -11.29 2.32
N GLY A 138 -15.70 -12.25 1.58
CA GLY A 138 -16.41 -11.98 0.34
C GLY A 138 -15.55 -12.02 -0.93
N MET A 139 -14.26 -12.40 -0.86
CA MET A 139 -13.42 -12.50 -2.06
C MET A 139 -14.03 -13.47 -3.08
N PRO A 140 -14.32 -13.05 -4.32
CA PRO A 140 -14.83 -13.93 -5.37
C PRO A 140 -13.91 -15.14 -5.62
N MET A 141 -14.49 -16.32 -5.92
CA MET A 141 -13.72 -17.55 -6.10
C MET A 141 -12.63 -17.43 -7.18
N TYR A 142 -12.95 -16.81 -8.30
CA TYR A 142 -11.98 -16.62 -9.39
C TYR A 142 -10.79 -15.74 -8.99
N LYS A 143 -11.02 -14.68 -8.17
CA LYS A 143 -9.95 -13.83 -7.61
C LYS A 143 -9.11 -14.63 -6.60
N PHE A 144 -9.76 -15.43 -5.76
CA PHE A 144 -9.08 -16.28 -4.78
C PHE A 144 -8.15 -17.30 -5.47
N LEU A 145 -8.67 -18.04 -6.45
CA LEU A 145 -7.88 -19.02 -7.20
C LEU A 145 -6.78 -18.36 -8.02
N GLY A 146 -7.09 -17.28 -8.72
CA GLY A 146 -6.10 -16.50 -9.50
C GLY A 146 -4.97 -15.99 -8.63
N ASN A 147 -5.29 -15.41 -7.46
CA ASN A 147 -4.30 -14.96 -6.49
C ASN A 147 -3.38 -16.12 -6.04
N ARG A 148 -3.96 -17.27 -5.64
CA ARG A 148 -3.18 -18.43 -5.20
C ARG A 148 -2.26 -18.99 -6.28
N ILE A 149 -2.77 -19.13 -7.51
CA ILE A 149 -1.96 -19.64 -8.64
C ILE A 149 -0.81 -18.68 -8.91
N LEU A 150 -1.11 -17.38 -9.05
CA LEU A 150 -0.12 -16.36 -9.34
C LEU A 150 0.94 -16.26 -8.25
N THR A 151 0.52 -16.24 -6.98
CA THR A 151 1.42 -16.25 -5.82
C THR A 151 2.32 -17.48 -5.81
N THR A 152 1.78 -18.67 -6.10
CA THR A 152 2.58 -19.91 -6.14
C THR A 152 3.68 -19.84 -7.20
N VAL A 153 3.36 -19.34 -8.39
CA VAL A 153 4.36 -19.17 -9.46
C VAL A 153 5.40 -18.11 -9.08
N GLN A 154 4.94 -16.98 -8.53
CA GLN A 154 5.84 -15.91 -8.09
C GLN A 154 6.78 -16.38 -6.96
N ASN A 155 6.30 -17.10 -5.96
CA ASN A 155 7.12 -17.69 -4.91
C ASN A 155 8.18 -18.64 -5.49
N ARG A 156 7.78 -19.50 -6.45
CA ARG A 156 8.70 -20.45 -7.08
C ARG A 156 9.82 -19.77 -7.86
N LEU A 157 9.52 -18.68 -8.54
CA LEU A 157 10.48 -17.93 -9.33
C LEU A 157 11.35 -16.98 -8.48
N SER A 158 10.77 -16.33 -7.48
CA SER A 158 11.47 -15.35 -6.63
C SER A 158 12.26 -16.00 -5.50
N GLY A 159 11.89 -17.21 -5.09
CA GLY A 159 12.42 -17.88 -3.90
C GLY A 159 11.80 -17.37 -2.59
N LEU A 160 10.84 -16.45 -2.64
CA LEU A 160 10.09 -15.98 -1.48
C LEU A 160 9.04 -17.00 -1.05
N LYS A 161 8.49 -16.80 0.16
CA LYS A 161 7.44 -17.66 0.74
C LYS A 161 6.29 -16.80 1.26
N LEU A 162 5.72 -15.96 0.38
CA LEU A 162 4.64 -15.07 0.72
C LEU A 162 3.29 -15.74 0.53
N SER A 163 2.30 -15.35 1.33
CA SER A 163 0.93 -15.84 1.21
C SER A 163 0.15 -15.17 0.07
N GLU A 164 0.52 -13.92 -0.30
CA GLU A 164 0.07 -13.22 -1.50
C GLU A 164 1.05 -12.11 -1.91
N TYR A 165 0.95 -11.64 -3.18
CA TYR A 165 1.71 -10.47 -3.70
C TYR A 165 0.82 -9.27 -4.01
N HIS A 166 -0.51 -9.44 -3.94
CA HIS A 166 -1.48 -8.57 -4.62
C HIS A 166 -2.30 -7.71 -3.65
N SER A 167 -1.88 -7.63 -2.38
CA SER A 167 -2.43 -6.67 -1.44
C SER A 167 -1.71 -5.33 -1.60
N GLY A 168 -2.47 -4.23 -1.68
CA GLY A 168 -1.93 -2.87 -1.74
C GLY A 168 -1.67 -2.24 -0.35
N TYR A 169 -1.97 -2.93 0.75
CA TYR A 169 -1.74 -2.39 2.09
C TYR A 169 -0.30 -2.61 2.52
N ARG A 170 0.55 -1.60 2.38
CA ARG A 170 2.00 -1.75 2.48
C ARG A 170 2.65 -0.65 3.31
N LEU A 171 3.62 -1.03 4.10
CA LEU A 171 4.39 -0.15 4.95
C LEU A 171 5.88 -0.38 4.70
N TYR A 172 6.65 0.69 4.73
CA TYR A 172 8.08 0.64 4.42
C TYR A 172 8.92 1.44 5.40
N SER A 173 10.12 0.95 5.67
CA SER A 173 11.20 1.80 6.12
C SER A 173 11.58 2.75 4.98
N VAL A 174 11.63 4.05 5.26
CA VAL A 174 12.02 5.07 4.27
C VAL A 174 13.48 4.92 3.86
N ASP A 175 14.34 4.45 4.77
CA ASP A 175 15.73 4.14 4.43
C ASP A 175 15.83 2.99 3.40
N ALA A 176 14.99 1.96 3.52
CA ALA A 176 14.94 0.88 2.55
C ALA A 176 14.43 1.37 1.18
N LEU A 177 13.42 2.26 1.16
CA LEU A 177 12.94 2.87 -0.07
C LEU A 177 14.05 3.65 -0.79
N LYS A 178 14.85 4.44 -0.10
CA LYS A 178 15.99 5.19 -0.67
C LYS A 178 17.03 4.28 -1.34
N ARG A 179 17.09 3.01 -0.96
CA ARG A 179 18.08 2.06 -1.43
C ARG A 179 17.62 1.20 -2.61
N ILE A 180 16.38 1.39 -3.08
CA ILE A 180 15.83 0.71 -4.26
C ILE A 180 15.46 1.74 -5.35
N PRO A 181 15.55 1.39 -6.64
CA PRO A 181 15.30 2.34 -7.74
C PRO A 181 13.79 2.44 -8.05
N PHE A 182 12.93 2.66 -7.04
CA PHE A 182 11.47 2.63 -7.22
C PHE A 182 10.97 3.68 -8.22
N GLU A 183 11.70 4.76 -8.42
CA GLU A 183 11.36 5.81 -9.38
C GLU A 183 11.36 5.29 -10.83
N SER A 184 12.22 4.30 -11.14
CA SER A 184 12.33 3.68 -12.47
C SER A 184 11.23 2.63 -12.75
N PHE A 185 10.46 2.24 -11.75
CA PHE A 185 9.44 1.20 -11.90
C PHE A 185 8.22 1.71 -12.67
N THR A 186 7.31 0.79 -13.02
CA THR A 186 6.08 1.14 -13.74
C THR A 186 5.21 2.12 -12.97
N ASN A 187 4.37 2.86 -13.69
CA ASN A 187 3.33 3.69 -13.07
C ASN A 187 1.99 2.94 -12.89
N THR A 188 1.93 1.65 -13.27
CA THR A 188 0.71 0.85 -13.24
C THR A 188 0.64 -0.10 -12.04
N TRP A 189 -0.34 -0.99 -12.01
CA TRP A 189 -0.65 -1.85 -10.87
C TRP A 189 0.46 -2.83 -10.46
N HIS A 190 1.30 -3.30 -11.40
CA HIS A 190 2.37 -4.24 -11.07
C HIS A 190 3.63 -3.58 -10.47
N PHE A 191 3.58 -2.26 -10.22
CA PHE A 191 4.54 -1.54 -9.38
C PHE A 191 4.76 -2.27 -8.05
N ASP A 192 3.69 -2.76 -7.45
CA ASP A 192 3.71 -3.50 -6.20
C ASP A 192 4.54 -4.79 -6.27
N THR A 193 4.53 -5.48 -7.40
CA THR A 193 5.39 -6.64 -7.63
C THR A 193 6.85 -6.22 -7.76
N GLN A 194 7.13 -5.14 -8.50
CA GLN A 194 8.49 -4.65 -8.68
C GLN A 194 9.13 -4.25 -7.36
N ILE A 195 8.38 -3.58 -6.48
CA ILE A 195 8.92 -3.13 -5.18
C ILE A 195 9.23 -4.32 -4.26
N ILE A 196 8.36 -5.35 -4.19
CA ILE A 196 8.64 -6.58 -3.41
C ILE A 196 9.93 -7.24 -3.90
N LEU A 197 10.08 -7.40 -5.21
CA LEU A 197 11.25 -8.06 -5.78
C LEU A 197 12.53 -7.26 -5.56
N ALA A 198 12.47 -5.93 -5.67
CA ALA A 198 13.61 -5.06 -5.39
C ALA A 198 14.00 -5.08 -3.91
N MET A 199 13.04 -5.18 -3.00
CA MET A 199 13.31 -5.38 -1.57
C MET A 199 13.99 -6.73 -1.32
N ALA A 200 13.49 -7.79 -1.97
CA ALA A 200 14.08 -9.12 -1.86
C ALA A 200 15.51 -9.20 -2.45
N GLU A 201 15.78 -8.49 -3.55
CA GLU A 201 17.11 -8.41 -4.17
C GLU A 201 18.17 -7.75 -3.25
N ARG A 202 17.73 -6.93 -2.32
CA ARG A 202 18.56 -6.27 -1.31
C ARG A 202 18.60 -7.00 0.04
N ASP A 203 18.06 -8.23 0.09
CA ASP A 203 17.95 -9.03 1.31
C ASP A 203 17.22 -8.31 2.46
N PHE A 204 16.30 -7.37 2.12
CA PHE A 204 15.47 -6.72 3.12
C PHE A 204 14.44 -7.70 3.69
N ARG A 205 14.19 -7.57 4.99
CA ARG A 205 13.20 -8.41 5.69
C ARG A 205 11.79 -7.96 5.34
N ILE A 206 11.06 -8.86 4.72
CA ILE A 206 9.66 -8.66 4.32
C ILE A 206 8.79 -9.47 5.26
N VAL A 207 7.88 -8.81 5.98
CA VAL A 207 6.97 -9.43 6.94
C VAL A 207 5.53 -9.29 6.47
N GLU A 208 4.77 -10.38 6.54
CA GLU A 208 3.32 -10.37 6.33
C GLU A 208 2.58 -10.31 7.67
N ARG A 209 1.46 -9.59 7.68
CA ARG A 209 0.48 -9.63 8.76
C ARG A 209 -0.91 -9.89 8.19
N ALA A 210 -1.67 -10.74 8.84
CA ALA A 210 -3.05 -10.98 8.45
C ALA A 210 -3.89 -9.72 8.63
N ILE A 211 -4.67 -9.37 7.60
CA ILE A 211 -5.61 -8.25 7.66
C ILE A 211 -7.03 -8.73 7.37
N PRO A 212 -8.05 -8.01 7.89
CA PRO A 212 -9.42 -8.25 7.50
C PRO A 212 -9.58 -8.11 5.97
N THR A 213 -10.42 -8.97 5.40
CA THR A 213 -10.80 -8.88 3.99
C THR A 213 -12.24 -8.41 3.94
N TYR A 214 -12.48 -7.36 3.18
CA TYR A 214 -13.80 -6.87 2.88
C TYR A 214 -13.93 -6.67 1.38
N TYR A 215 -14.93 -7.29 0.79
CA TYR A 215 -15.36 -7.08 -0.59
C TYR A 215 -16.81 -6.63 -0.53
N GLY A 216 -17.04 -5.34 -0.75
CA GLY A 216 -18.34 -4.69 -0.75
C GLY A 216 -18.63 -4.04 -2.09
N ASP A 217 -19.02 -2.77 -2.06
CA ASP A 217 -19.46 -2.00 -3.24
C ASP A 217 -18.30 -1.31 -3.97
N GLU A 218 -17.05 -1.64 -3.62
CA GLU A 218 -15.89 -1.02 -4.26
C GLU A 218 -15.72 -1.45 -5.72
N ILE A 219 -15.37 -0.48 -6.57
CA ILE A 219 -15.09 -0.71 -7.99
C ILE A 219 -13.65 -1.20 -8.16
N CYS A 220 -13.48 -2.44 -8.58
CA CYS A 220 -12.17 -2.97 -8.91
C CYS A 220 -11.74 -2.49 -10.31
N HIS A 221 -10.81 -1.54 -10.36
CA HIS A 221 -10.28 -0.99 -11.61
C HIS A 221 -9.22 -1.88 -12.28
N VAL A 222 -8.81 -2.98 -11.66
CA VAL A 222 -7.74 -3.84 -12.17
C VAL A 222 -8.30 -4.88 -13.14
N ASN A 223 -7.86 -4.84 -14.41
CA ASN A 223 -8.07 -5.96 -15.31
C ASN A 223 -7.11 -7.09 -14.96
N GLY A 224 -7.65 -8.19 -14.41
CA GLY A 224 -6.86 -9.26 -13.80
C GLY A 224 -5.94 -10.01 -14.78
N ILE A 225 -6.33 -10.16 -16.05
CA ILE A 225 -5.54 -10.93 -17.04
C ILE A 225 -4.26 -10.19 -17.44
N PRO A 226 -4.30 -8.95 -17.97
CA PRO A 226 -3.10 -8.18 -18.25
C PRO A 226 -2.22 -7.97 -17.01
N TYR A 227 -2.84 -7.73 -15.86
CA TYR A 227 -2.14 -7.60 -14.58
C TYR A 227 -1.32 -8.85 -14.26
N ALA A 228 -1.93 -10.04 -14.36
CA ALA A 228 -1.23 -11.30 -14.11
C ALA A 228 -0.02 -11.50 -15.04
N PHE A 229 -0.18 -11.19 -16.33
CA PHE A 229 0.93 -11.24 -17.29
C PHE A 229 2.08 -10.31 -16.91
N HIS A 230 1.79 -9.07 -16.53
CA HIS A 230 2.82 -8.12 -16.13
C HIS A 230 3.54 -8.58 -14.85
N CYS A 231 2.81 -9.08 -13.85
CA CYS A 231 3.40 -9.62 -12.63
C CYS A 231 4.32 -10.82 -12.92
N LEU A 232 3.88 -11.74 -13.78
CA LEU A 232 4.69 -12.92 -14.15
C LEU A 232 5.92 -12.51 -14.96
N ALA A 233 5.77 -11.63 -15.94
CA ALA A 233 6.90 -11.13 -16.74
C ALA A 233 7.95 -10.45 -15.86
N THR A 234 7.52 -9.59 -14.94
CA THR A 234 8.40 -8.93 -13.96
C THR A 234 9.11 -9.95 -13.07
N THR A 235 8.37 -10.94 -12.54
CA THR A 235 8.97 -11.97 -11.68
C THR A 235 9.93 -12.88 -12.45
N TYR A 236 9.62 -13.20 -13.71
CA TYR A 236 10.51 -13.98 -14.57
C TYR A 236 11.79 -13.22 -14.92
N GLN A 237 11.68 -11.92 -15.19
CA GLN A 237 12.85 -11.07 -15.43
C GLN A 237 13.76 -11.02 -14.19
N TYR A 238 13.17 -10.87 -13.01
CA TYR A 238 13.91 -10.96 -11.74
C TYR A 238 14.62 -12.31 -11.60
N TYR A 239 13.92 -13.43 -11.86
CA TYR A 239 14.51 -14.78 -11.78
C TYR A 239 15.70 -14.95 -12.71
N ARG A 240 15.61 -14.40 -13.93
CA ARG A 240 16.71 -14.50 -14.92
C ARG A 240 17.94 -13.68 -14.57
N ASN A 241 17.78 -12.61 -13.81
CA ASN A 241 18.88 -11.69 -13.46
C ASN A 241 19.54 -12.05 -12.13
N ARG A 242 19.02 -13.07 -11.43
CA ARG A 242 19.56 -13.57 -10.19
C ARG A 242 20.55 -14.72 -10.41
#